data_c8e1edbc240fec219b357aec9e0e60c3
#
_entry.id   c8e1edbc240fec219b357aec9e0e60c3
#
_cell.length_a   1.000
_cell.length_b   1.000
_cell.length_c   1.000
_cell.angle_alpha   90.00
_cell.angle_beta   90.00
_cell.angle_gamma   90.00
#
_symmetry.space_group_name_H-M   'P 1'
#
loop_
_entity.id
_entity.type
_entity.pdbx_description
1 polymer ?
#
loop_
_entity_poly.entity_id
_entity_poly.type
_entity_poly.pdbx_seq_one_letter_code
_entity_poly.pdbx_strand_id
1 'polypeptide(L)'
;MITIPAVVISYFAMKVPQYVKPIGVIFILAFGSAIGMYVAFGYVGPDGYLVASEVEIVEEIEDVIPTGPIFAISILAGSAEQGNPDYSPDEAIIPQGHTIQWTNDDEMSHTVTSSLDFGETFDSGLMNAAGVFSLDSNQLDLGSYEYLCIVHPWMVSTIVIEEPIE
;
A
#
# COMPACT_ATOMS: atom_id res chain seq x y z
N MET A 1 -32.00 -0.13 35.73
CA MET A 1 -31.10 -1.20 36.25
C MET A 1 -29.72 -0.59 36.49
N ILE A 2 -29.28 -0.49 37.76
CA ILE A 2 -27.92 0.00 38.05
C ILE A 2 -26.98 -1.18 37.80
N THR A 3 -26.02 -0.99 36.90
CA THR A 3 -25.09 -2.04 36.53
C THR A 3 -24.03 -2.27 37.62
N ILE A 4 -23.57 -3.53 37.79
CA ILE A 4 -22.54 -3.91 38.75
C ILE A 4 -21.32 -2.97 38.76
N PRO A 5 -20.81 -2.47 37.63
CA PRO A 5 -19.72 -1.49 37.60
C PRO A 5 -20.00 -0.19 38.36
N ALA A 6 -21.24 0.33 38.27
CA ALA A 6 -21.59 1.57 38.94
C ALA A 6 -21.58 1.43 40.47
N VAL A 7 -22.01 0.29 40.97
CA VAL A 7 -21.98 -0.05 42.42
C VAL A 7 -20.54 -0.17 42.92
N VAL A 8 -19.68 -0.85 42.19
CA VAL A 8 -18.27 -1.02 42.56
C VAL A 8 -17.53 0.32 42.60
N ILE A 9 -17.77 1.19 41.62
CA ILE A 9 -17.14 2.53 41.58
C ILE A 9 -17.63 3.39 42.73
N SER A 10 -18.92 3.38 43.03
CA SER A 10 -19.48 4.13 44.15
C SER A 10 -18.88 3.65 45.50
N TYR A 11 -18.67 2.36 45.67
CA TYR A 11 -18.03 1.79 46.85
C TYR A 11 -16.57 2.27 46.97
N PHE A 12 -15.77 2.22 45.90
CA PHE A 12 -14.39 2.70 45.92
C PHE A 12 -14.30 4.20 46.17
N ALA A 13 -15.18 5.00 45.57
CA ALA A 13 -15.22 6.44 45.78
C ALA A 13 -15.46 6.83 47.26
N MET A 14 -16.27 6.06 47.98
CA MET A 14 -16.54 6.29 49.42
C MET A 14 -15.40 5.84 50.32
N LYS A 15 -14.69 4.75 49.96
CA LYS A 15 -13.64 4.13 50.81
C LYS A 15 -12.25 4.74 50.57
N VAL A 16 -11.96 5.23 49.38
CA VAL A 16 -10.61 5.70 49.00
C VAL A 16 -10.72 7.02 48.20
N PRO A 17 -11.09 8.13 48.89
CA PRO A 17 -11.37 9.41 48.23
C PRO A 17 -10.24 9.99 47.41
N GLN A 18 -9.00 9.60 47.71
CA GLN A 18 -7.83 10.03 46.93
C GLN A 18 -7.81 9.54 45.46
N TYR A 19 -8.58 8.52 45.14
CA TYR A 19 -8.70 7.99 43.79
C TYR A 19 -9.93 8.49 43.02
N VAL A 20 -10.80 9.28 43.65
CA VAL A 20 -12.04 9.78 43.02
C VAL A 20 -11.74 10.63 41.78
N LYS A 21 -10.73 11.51 41.87
CA LYS A 21 -10.36 12.38 40.73
C LYS A 21 -9.80 11.61 39.55
N PRO A 22 -8.76 10.74 39.71
CA PRO A 22 -8.23 9.98 38.57
C PRO A 22 -9.23 8.96 38.00
N ILE A 23 -10.06 8.33 38.86
CA ILE A 23 -11.10 7.41 38.39
C ILE A 23 -12.17 8.15 37.60
N GLY A 24 -12.59 9.34 38.06
CA GLY A 24 -13.54 10.17 37.35
C GLY A 24 -13.04 10.60 35.96
N VAL A 25 -11.78 11.00 35.85
CA VAL A 25 -11.15 11.36 34.58
C VAL A 25 -11.09 10.16 33.63
N ILE A 26 -10.69 8.99 34.12
CA ILE A 26 -10.65 7.76 33.31
C ILE A 26 -12.04 7.39 32.80
N PHE A 27 -13.08 7.55 33.64
CA PHE A 27 -14.46 7.28 33.25
C PHE A 27 -14.98 8.25 32.19
N ILE A 28 -14.69 9.55 32.32
CA ILE A 28 -15.06 10.56 31.33
C ILE A 28 -14.34 10.30 29.99
N LEU A 29 -13.07 9.94 30.03
CA LEU A 29 -12.32 9.60 28.81
C LEU A 29 -12.83 8.30 28.16
N ALA A 30 -13.13 7.28 28.93
CA ALA A 30 -13.65 6.01 28.42
C ALA A 30 -15.07 6.16 27.83
N PHE A 31 -15.97 6.84 28.54
CA PHE A 31 -17.33 7.08 28.07
C PHE A 31 -17.37 8.12 26.94
N GLY A 32 -16.57 9.16 27.00
CA GLY A 32 -16.46 10.17 25.95
C GLY A 32 -15.93 9.58 24.64
N SER A 33 -14.93 8.69 24.72
CA SER A 33 -14.42 7.99 23.53
C SER A 33 -15.43 6.99 22.96
N ALA A 34 -16.17 6.27 23.79
CA ALA A 34 -17.21 5.34 23.35
C ALA A 34 -18.38 6.07 22.65
N ILE A 35 -18.82 7.23 23.20
CA ILE A 35 -19.85 8.04 22.57
C ILE A 35 -19.32 8.69 21.28
N GLY A 36 -18.09 9.20 21.29
CA GLY A 36 -17.43 9.76 20.09
C GLY A 36 -17.30 8.73 18.97
N MET A 37 -16.92 7.49 19.32
CA MET A 37 -16.84 6.38 18.39
C MET A 37 -18.23 5.98 17.86
N TYR A 38 -19.25 5.96 18.73
CA TYR A 38 -20.62 5.69 18.32
C TYR A 38 -21.18 6.76 17.38
N VAL A 39 -20.91 8.03 17.63
CA VAL A 39 -21.33 9.15 16.76
C VAL A 39 -20.52 9.19 15.46
N ALA A 40 -19.22 8.86 15.51
CA ALA A 40 -18.36 8.87 14.32
C ALA A 40 -18.58 7.65 13.39
N PHE A 41 -18.95 6.50 13.97
CA PHE A 41 -19.09 5.26 13.21
C PHE A 41 -20.53 4.70 13.14
N GLY A 42 -21.49 5.33 13.78
CA GLY A 42 -22.84 4.79 13.87
C GLY A 42 -23.95 5.83 13.88
N TYR A 43 -24.22 6.47 12.74
CA TYR A 43 -25.53 7.06 12.56
C TYR A 43 -26.50 5.94 12.21
N VAL A 44 -27.25 5.46 13.20
CA VAL A 44 -28.36 4.53 12.96
C VAL A 44 -29.54 5.38 12.48
N GLY A 45 -29.86 5.30 11.20
CA GLY A 45 -31.08 5.90 10.65
C GLY A 45 -32.34 5.30 11.29
N PRO A 46 -33.52 5.91 11.09
CA PRO A 46 -34.78 5.49 11.70
C PRO A 46 -35.17 4.04 11.38
N ASP A 47 -34.56 3.41 10.39
CA ASP A 47 -34.80 2.03 9.96
C ASP A 47 -33.80 1.01 10.54
N GLY A 48 -32.94 1.43 11.47
CA GLY A 48 -32.01 0.54 12.18
C GLY A 48 -30.83 -0.01 11.36
N TYR A 49 -30.64 0.47 10.15
CA TYR A 49 -29.50 0.10 9.32
C TYR A 49 -28.34 1.06 9.56
N LEU A 50 -27.15 0.51 9.80
CA LEU A 50 -25.91 1.26 9.69
C LEU A 50 -25.81 1.73 8.23
N VAL A 51 -26.01 3.00 7.98
CA VAL A 51 -25.56 3.62 6.74
C VAL A 51 -24.04 3.73 6.88
N ALA A 52 -23.34 2.61 6.60
CA ALA A 52 -21.99 2.71 6.15
C ALA A 52 -22.09 3.57 4.88
N SER A 53 -21.61 4.81 4.95
CA SER A 53 -21.24 5.47 3.72
C SER A 53 -20.22 4.52 3.09
N GLU A 54 -20.63 3.83 2.06
CA GLU A 54 -19.76 3.16 1.12
C GLU A 54 -18.87 4.27 0.60
N VAL A 55 -17.72 4.45 1.27
CA VAL A 55 -16.61 5.17 0.68
C VAL A 55 -16.19 4.23 -0.42
N GLU A 56 -16.76 4.45 -1.59
CA GLU A 56 -16.23 3.96 -2.82
C GLU A 56 -14.80 4.55 -2.88
N ILE A 57 -13.83 3.78 -2.37
CA ILE A 57 -12.44 4.02 -2.69
C ILE A 57 -12.37 3.67 -4.18
N VAL A 58 -12.68 4.65 -5.01
CA VAL A 58 -12.18 4.66 -6.36
C VAL A 58 -10.67 4.81 -6.15
N GLU A 59 -9.95 3.69 -6.05
CA GLU A 59 -8.55 3.68 -6.41
C GLU A 59 -8.56 4.18 -7.85
N GLU A 60 -8.27 5.46 -7.99
CA GLU A 60 -7.94 6.05 -9.27
C GLU A 60 -6.67 5.30 -9.69
N ILE A 61 -6.86 4.19 -10.42
CA ILE A 61 -5.79 3.57 -11.17
C ILE A 61 -5.45 4.66 -12.18
N GLU A 62 -4.45 5.49 -11.86
CA GLU A 62 -3.81 6.30 -12.88
C GLU A 62 -3.20 5.29 -13.86
N ASP A 63 -4.00 4.88 -14.85
CA ASP A 63 -3.47 4.27 -16.05
C ASP A 63 -2.48 5.28 -16.61
N VAL A 64 -1.20 5.06 -16.38
CA VAL A 64 -0.13 5.89 -16.96
C VAL A 64 -0.29 5.76 -18.47
N ILE A 65 -0.95 6.76 -19.07
CA ILE A 65 -1.10 6.82 -20.52
C ILE A 65 0.33 6.95 -21.08
N PRO A 66 0.79 5.99 -21.91
CA PRO A 66 2.12 6.04 -22.49
C PRO A 66 2.37 7.39 -23.13
N THR A 67 3.36 8.13 -22.63
CA THR A 67 3.70 9.48 -23.13
C THR A 67 4.73 9.42 -24.26
N GLY A 68 5.33 8.25 -24.53
CA GLY A 68 6.36 8.03 -25.53
C GLY A 68 6.38 6.60 -26.06
N PRO A 69 7.40 6.23 -26.85
CA PRO A 69 7.59 4.86 -27.31
C PRO A 69 7.68 3.90 -26.11
N ILE A 70 7.08 2.71 -26.23
CA ILE A 70 7.10 1.72 -25.17
C ILE A 70 8.41 0.92 -25.25
N PHE A 71 9.12 0.82 -24.13
CA PHE A 71 10.18 -0.13 -23.90
C PHE A 71 9.64 -1.28 -23.05
N ALA A 72 9.49 -2.47 -23.64
CA ALA A 72 8.87 -3.61 -22.99
C ALA A 72 9.90 -4.48 -22.25
N ILE A 73 9.57 -4.87 -21.01
CA ILE A 73 10.31 -5.81 -20.17
C ILE A 73 9.32 -6.89 -19.72
N SER A 74 9.69 -8.14 -19.87
CA SER A 74 8.87 -9.29 -19.46
C SER A 74 9.38 -9.86 -18.14
N ILE A 75 8.49 -10.14 -17.19
CA ILE A 75 8.72 -11.06 -16.09
C ILE A 75 8.41 -12.44 -16.62
N LEU A 76 9.45 -13.28 -16.71
CA LEU A 76 9.37 -14.54 -17.45
C LEU A 76 8.57 -15.61 -16.70
N ALA A 77 7.88 -16.46 -17.46
CA ALA A 77 7.18 -17.61 -16.91
C ALA A 77 8.14 -18.53 -16.14
N GLY A 78 7.78 -18.90 -14.90
CA GLY A 78 8.58 -19.72 -14.00
C GLY A 78 9.66 -18.97 -13.21
N SER A 79 9.70 -17.65 -13.28
CA SER A 79 10.66 -16.80 -12.55
C SER A 79 10.52 -16.88 -11.02
N ALA A 80 9.35 -17.30 -10.53
CA ALA A 80 9.13 -17.58 -9.11
C ALA A 80 10.02 -18.70 -8.56
N GLU A 81 10.63 -19.53 -9.41
CA GLU A 81 11.54 -20.59 -8.99
C GLU A 81 13.00 -20.09 -9.05
N GLN A 82 13.70 -20.14 -7.92
CA GLN A 82 15.07 -19.64 -7.82
C GLN A 82 16.03 -20.36 -8.77
N GLY A 83 16.73 -19.60 -9.60
CA GLY A 83 17.70 -20.09 -10.58
C GLY A 83 17.16 -20.16 -12.00
N ASN A 84 15.88 -19.92 -12.21
CA ASN A 84 15.33 -19.67 -13.54
C ASN A 84 15.63 -18.23 -13.98
N PRO A 85 15.63 -17.94 -15.30
CA PRO A 85 15.61 -16.57 -15.79
C PRO A 85 14.38 -15.83 -15.28
N ASP A 86 14.53 -14.56 -14.92
CA ASP A 86 13.49 -13.80 -14.25
C ASP A 86 12.97 -12.63 -15.10
N TYR A 87 13.80 -11.66 -15.48
CA TYR A 87 13.40 -10.54 -16.34
C TYR A 87 14.03 -10.64 -17.73
N SER A 88 13.34 -10.10 -18.73
CA SER A 88 13.85 -10.04 -20.11
C SER A 88 13.51 -8.70 -20.76
N PRO A 89 14.52 -7.88 -21.16
CA PRO A 89 15.95 -8.13 -20.93
C PRO A 89 16.34 -8.01 -19.45
N ASP A 90 17.40 -8.73 -19.04
CA ASP A 90 17.96 -8.71 -17.68
C ASP A 90 18.65 -7.37 -17.35
N GLU A 91 19.18 -6.70 -18.35
CA GLU A 91 19.65 -5.32 -18.28
C GLU A 91 19.07 -4.54 -19.46
N ALA A 92 18.42 -3.41 -19.19
CA ALA A 92 17.78 -2.58 -20.20
C ALA A 92 18.36 -1.18 -20.23
N ILE A 93 18.86 -0.74 -21.40
CA ILE A 93 19.31 0.62 -21.66
C ILE A 93 18.17 1.36 -22.34
N ILE A 94 17.66 2.41 -21.69
CA ILE A 94 16.42 3.07 -22.07
C ILE A 94 16.66 4.58 -22.21
N PRO A 95 16.48 5.16 -23.41
CA PRO A 95 16.54 6.60 -23.57
C PRO A 95 15.39 7.29 -22.82
N GLN A 96 15.62 8.45 -22.22
CA GLN A 96 14.55 9.28 -21.68
C GLN A 96 13.51 9.58 -22.77
N GLY A 97 12.25 9.75 -22.35
CA GLY A 97 11.12 9.96 -23.26
C GLY A 97 10.39 8.66 -23.63
N HIS A 98 10.82 7.51 -23.12
CA HIS A 98 10.13 6.25 -23.28
C HIS A 98 9.23 5.93 -22.09
N THR A 99 8.15 5.20 -22.34
CA THR A 99 7.39 4.51 -21.28
C THR A 99 7.97 3.13 -21.10
N ILE A 100 8.50 2.83 -19.92
CA ILE A 100 8.99 1.50 -19.54
C ILE A 100 7.79 0.68 -19.11
N GLN A 101 7.58 -0.47 -19.74
CA GLN A 101 6.43 -1.31 -19.42
C GLN A 101 6.86 -2.72 -19.07
N TRP A 102 6.57 -3.11 -17.81
CA TRP A 102 6.75 -4.50 -17.36
C TRP A 102 5.44 -5.25 -17.49
N THR A 103 5.52 -6.46 -18.04
CA THR A 103 4.39 -7.40 -18.11
C THR A 103 4.71 -8.65 -17.34
N ASN A 104 3.82 -9.10 -16.47
CA ASN A 104 3.97 -10.35 -15.75
C ASN A 104 3.47 -11.52 -16.61
N ASP A 105 4.38 -12.22 -17.27
CA ASP A 105 4.09 -13.40 -18.08
C ASP A 105 4.15 -14.71 -17.27
N ASP A 106 4.41 -14.64 -15.94
CA ASP A 106 4.34 -15.78 -15.04
C ASP A 106 2.92 -15.99 -14.49
N GLU A 107 2.64 -17.18 -14.01
CA GLU A 107 1.38 -17.53 -13.31
C GLU A 107 1.37 -17.00 -11.86
N MET A 108 2.55 -16.75 -11.30
CA MET A 108 2.72 -16.23 -9.94
C MET A 108 2.70 -14.70 -9.92
N SER A 109 2.38 -14.13 -8.75
CA SER A 109 2.42 -12.68 -8.58
C SER A 109 3.83 -12.18 -8.28
N HIS A 110 4.21 -11.05 -8.87
CA HIS A 110 5.51 -10.42 -8.74
C HIS A 110 5.40 -8.94 -8.44
N THR A 111 6.53 -8.31 -8.05
CA THR A 111 6.65 -6.85 -7.97
C THR A 111 7.84 -6.37 -8.81
N VAL A 112 7.81 -5.10 -9.20
CA VAL A 112 8.94 -4.37 -9.77
C VAL A 112 9.21 -3.19 -8.83
N THR A 113 10.21 -3.32 -7.98
CA THR A 113 10.44 -2.40 -6.87
C THR A 113 11.88 -1.95 -6.87
N SER A 114 12.15 -0.63 -6.87
CA SER A 114 13.51 -0.08 -6.79
C SER A 114 14.22 -0.57 -5.54
N SER A 115 15.45 -1.16 -5.69
CA SER A 115 16.09 -1.91 -4.62
C SER A 115 16.76 -1.02 -3.59
N LEU A 116 17.37 0.11 -4.00
CA LEU A 116 18.19 0.96 -3.13
C LEU A 116 17.39 1.70 -2.07
N ASP A 117 16.14 2.03 -2.35
CA ASP A 117 15.25 2.85 -1.51
C ASP A 117 13.95 2.13 -1.13
N PHE A 118 13.88 0.81 -1.41
CA PHE A 118 12.72 -0.02 -1.10
C PHE A 118 11.41 0.49 -1.71
N GLY A 119 11.47 0.98 -2.95
CA GLY A 119 10.30 1.36 -3.72
C GLY A 119 9.92 2.84 -3.64
N GLU A 120 10.75 3.71 -3.03
CA GLU A 120 10.47 5.16 -3.02
C GLU A 120 10.60 5.77 -4.43
N THR A 121 11.53 5.29 -5.25
CA THR A 121 11.68 5.75 -6.64
C THR A 121 10.59 5.19 -7.54
N PHE A 122 10.35 3.89 -7.50
CA PHE A 122 9.22 3.23 -8.17
C PHE A 122 8.88 1.89 -7.53
N ASP A 123 7.59 1.59 -7.49
CA ASP A 123 7.03 0.31 -7.02
C ASP A 123 5.75 0.00 -7.78
N SER A 124 5.68 -1.18 -8.37
CA SER A 124 4.48 -1.64 -9.06
C SER A 124 3.37 -2.11 -8.12
N GLY A 125 3.68 -2.30 -6.83
CA GLY A 125 2.88 -3.16 -5.97
C GLY A 125 2.84 -4.60 -6.50
N LEU A 126 1.92 -5.40 -6.02
CA LEU A 126 1.80 -6.81 -6.41
C LEU A 126 1.03 -6.94 -7.73
N MET A 127 1.70 -7.36 -8.79
CA MET A 127 1.14 -7.65 -10.11
C MET A 127 0.78 -9.13 -10.23
N ASN A 128 -0.49 -9.43 -10.46
CA ASN A 128 -0.94 -10.78 -10.78
C ASN A 128 -0.51 -11.19 -12.20
N ALA A 129 -0.74 -12.45 -12.57
CA ALA A 129 -0.54 -12.94 -13.93
C ALA A 129 -1.20 -12.01 -14.97
N ALA A 130 -0.49 -11.73 -16.05
CA ALA A 130 -0.83 -10.75 -17.08
C ALA A 130 -0.96 -9.29 -16.59
N GLY A 131 -0.59 -9.00 -15.34
CA GLY A 131 -0.52 -7.63 -14.83
C GLY A 131 0.55 -6.81 -15.56
N VAL A 132 0.31 -5.52 -15.67
CA VAL A 132 1.21 -4.57 -16.35
C VAL A 132 1.52 -3.42 -15.41
N PHE A 133 2.78 -3.00 -15.36
CA PHE A 133 3.23 -1.78 -14.71
C PHE A 133 3.91 -0.88 -15.72
N SER A 134 3.60 0.40 -15.69
CA SER A 134 4.18 1.38 -16.62
C SER A 134 4.79 2.55 -15.87
N LEU A 135 5.99 2.95 -16.26
CA LEU A 135 6.75 4.06 -15.69
C LEU A 135 7.25 4.98 -16.81
N ASP A 136 6.99 6.28 -16.69
CA ASP A 136 7.57 7.28 -17.61
C ASP A 136 9.05 7.50 -17.26
N SER A 137 9.96 7.22 -18.21
CA SER A 137 11.40 7.39 -18.00
C SER A 137 11.81 8.84 -17.72
N ASN A 138 10.95 9.82 -18.04
CA ASN A 138 11.20 11.22 -17.70
C ASN A 138 11.07 11.50 -16.19
N GLN A 139 10.48 10.61 -15.43
CA GLN A 139 10.40 10.72 -13.97
C GLN A 139 11.69 10.29 -13.28
N LEU A 140 12.62 9.66 -14.02
CA LEU A 140 13.91 9.21 -13.54
C LEU A 140 15.04 10.12 -14.03
N ASP A 141 16.02 10.36 -13.18
CA ASP A 141 17.27 10.97 -13.58
C ASP A 141 18.10 10.02 -14.47
N LEU A 142 19.08 10.55 -15.20
CA LEU A 142 20.02 9.70 -15.94
C LEU A 142 20.84 8.85 -14.96
N GLY A 143 20.93 7.55 -15.21
CA GLY A 143 21.66 6.64 -14.32
C GLY A 143 21.13 5.24 -14.31
N SER A 144 21.67 4.43 -13.41
CA SER A 144 21.35 3.00 -13.26
C SER A 144 20.45 2.78 -12.05
N TYR A 145 19.38 2.02 -12.25
CA TYR A 145 18.39 1.69 -11.24
C TYR A 145 18.26 0.16 -11.15
N GLU A 146 18.78 -0.40 -10.08
CA GLU A 146 18.54 -1.81 -9.76
C GLU A 146 17.14 -1.96 -9.18
N TYR A 147 16.44 -3.00 -9.56
CA TYR A 147 15.13 -3.36 -9.04
C TYR A 147 15.01 -4.85 -8.78
N LEU A 148 14.06 -5.22 -7.94
CA LEU A 148 13.84 -6.60 -7.53
C LEU A 148 12.34 -6.90 -7.35
N CYS A 149 12.04 -8.19 -7.22
CA CYS A 149 10.75 -8.65 -6.75
C CYS A 149 10.78 -8.86 -5.24
N ILE A 150 9.96 -8.12 -4.45
CA ILE A 150 9.97 -8.24 -2.98
C ILE A 150 9.57 -9.63 -2.51
N VAL A 151 8.64 -10.29 -3.22
CA VAL A 151 8.17 -11.63 -2.84
C VAL A 151 9.10 -12.76 -3.31
N HIS A 152 10.01 -12.47 -4.27
CA HIS A 152 11.02 -13.39 -4.80
C HIS A 152 12.38 -12.69 -4.87
N PRO A 153 13.09 -12.50 -3.73
CA PRO A 153 14.25 -11.61 -3.64
C PRO A 153 15.48 -12.01 -4.48
N TRP A 154 15.45 -13.18 -5.11
CA TRP A 154 16.47 -13.62 -6.07
C TRP A 154 16.27 -13.04 -7.47
N MET A 155 15.08 -12.52 -7.76
CA MET A 155 14.77 -11.86 -9.02
C MET A 155 15.28 -10.43 -8.93
N VAL A 156 16.39 -10.14 -9.58
CA VAL A 156 17.04 -8.82 -9.58
C VAL A 156 17.42 -8.47 -11.01
N SER A 157 17.19 -7.23 -11.41
CA SER A 157 17.54 -6.72 -12.73
C SER A 157 17.86 -5.22 -12.68
N THR A 158 18.23 -4.63 -13.80
CA THR A 158 18.69 -3.25 -13.87
C THR A 158 18.11 -2.54 -15.11
N ILE A 159 17.65 -1.32 -14.92
CA ILE A 159 17.42 -0.37 -16.01
C ILE A 159 18.46 0.75 -15.96
N VAL A 160 18.94 1.17 -17.12
CA VAL A 160 19.84 2.30 -17.27
C VAL A 160 19.13 3.36 -18.10
N ILE A 161 18.95 4.53 -17.52
CA ILE A 161 18.33 5.66 -18.20
C ILE A 161 19.43 6.52 -18.84
N GLU A 162 19.37 6.70 -20.15
CA GLU A 162 20.30 7.49 -20.93
C GLU A 162 19.65 8.72 -21.54
N GLU A 163 20.45 9.63 -22.10
CA GLU A 163 19.95 10.79 -22.80
C GLU A 163 19.04 10.40 -23.99
N PRO A 164 18.03 11.19 -24.31
CA PRO A 164 17.14 10.90 -25.43
C PRO A 164 17.93 10.83 -26.75
N ILE A 165 17.54 9.90 -27.61
CA ILE A 165 18.11 9.77 -28.97
C ILE A 165 17.52 10.88 -29.83
N GLU A 166 18.37 11.76 -30.37
CA GLU A 166 17.99 12.84 -31.33
C GLU A 166 17.54 12.28 -32.69
#